data_eb1c4ee171503fdf44532efc704f806f
#
_entry.id   eb1c4ee171503fdf44532efc704f806f
#
_cell.length_a   1.000
_cell.length_b   1.000
_cell.length_c   1.000
_cell.angle_alpha   90.00
_cell.angle_beta   90.00
_cell.angle_gamma   90.00
#
_symmetry.space_group_name_H-M   'P 1'
#
loop_
_entity.id
_entity.type
_entity.pdbx_description
1 polymer ?
#
loop_
_entity_poly.entity_id
_entity_poly.type
_entity_poly.pdbx_seq_one_letter_code
_entity_poly.pdbx_strand_id
1 'polypeptide(L)'
;MDHFRYRNGRLWAEEVEIGQIAEAVGTPVYVYARATFEEHLSKIQDAYRPLDNTICFSVKACANVHILRFLAEAGSGFDVVSGGELHRVLRAGGDPKKVVYAGVGKTDQEIREALNAGIGYFNIESEAEMENLIDLAERGHASAKVALRVNPDVDYQTHAFVTTGKKETKFGVDIERAVAAFRKYGHHPRVHLCAIHVHLGSGGKRIDPYIEAVERVLPLVDRLRQDGFLIEALDLGGGYGAEYESGTVPSAEDYAQGIVPLLQDKHLKLILEPGKSICANAGILVTRVLYTKQGGSKRFVIVDAGMNDLIRPALYDAFHFIWPVEVAEAFVPVRRSKNLLFEGTEVVDVVGPICESADFFAKERALPPVARGDLLALFSAGAYGFTMGSNYNARCRPAEVLVEGDRFRVVRRRETYEDLTALES
;
A
#
# COMPACT_ATOMS: atom_id res chain seq x y z
N MET A 1 12.58 9.86 -4.38
CA MET A 1 13.37 9.07 -5.35
C MET A 1 13.48 7.65 -4.82
N ASP A 2 13.66 6.68 -5.67
CA ASP A 2 13.88 5.30 -5.24
C ASP A 2 15.32 4.86 -5.56
N HIS A 3 15.73 3.71 -5.02
CA HIS A 3 17.07 3.17 -5.18
C HIS A 3 17.19 2.22 -6.39
N PHE A 4 16.38 2.42 -7.44
CA PHE A 4 16.51 1.74 -8.72
C PHE A 4 17.11 2.71 -9.75
N ARG A 5 18.34 2.48 -10.21
CA ARG A 5 19.09 3.39 -11.07
C ARG A 5 19.80 2.64 -12.18
N TYR A 6 19.90 3.29 -13.37
CA TYR A 6 20.78 2.81 -14.43
C TYR A 6 22.21 3.28 -14.20
N ARG A 7 23.15 2.35 -14.36
CA ARG A 7 24.61 2.60 -14.36
C ARG A 7 25.19 1.89 -15.57
N ASN A 8 25.82 2.62 -16.47
CA ASN A 8 26.37 2.10 -17.73
C ASN A 8 25.35 1.25 -18.51
N GLY A 9 24.13 1.74 -18.66
CA GLY A 9 23.05 1.06 -19.37
C GLY A 9 22.38 -0.12 -18.63
N ARG A 10 22.80 -0.49 -17.42
CA ARG A 10 22.25 -1.59 -16.63
C ARG A 10 21.47 -1.09 -15.42
N LEU A 11 20.34 -1.73 -15.12
CA LEU A 11 19.50 -1.39 -13.97
C LEU A 11 20.05 -2.04 -12.70
N TRP A 12 20.17 -1.23 -11.65
CA TRP A 12 20.63 -1.61 -10.30
C TRP A 12 19.52 -1.34 -9.29
N ALA A 13 19.44 -2.21 -8.28
CA ALA A 13 18.75 -1.95 -7.02
C ALA A 13 19.83 -1.76 -5.95
N GLU A 14 19.89 -0.56 -5.34
CA GLU A 14 20.98 -0.19 -4.43
C GLU A 14 22.35 -0.46 -5.10
N GLU A 15 23.12 -1.43 -4.59
CA GLU A 15 24.43 -1.79 -5.16
C GLU A 15 24.43 -3.19 -5.84
N VAL A 16 23.23 -3.73 -6.16
CA VAL A 16 23.07 -5.04 -6.84
C VAL A 16 22.49 -4.84 -8.24
N GLU A 17 23.13 -5.45 -9.24
CA GLU A 17 22.63 -5.44 -10.63
C GLU A 17 21.40 -6.37 -10.76
N ILE A 18 20.32 -5.87 -11.35
CA ILE A 18 19.06 -6.63 -11.51
C ILE A 18 19.24 -7.88 -12.37
N GLY A 19 20.12 -7.84 -13.38
CA GLY A 19 20.44 -9.00 -14.20
C GLY A 19 20.95 -10.18 -13.39
N GLN A 20 21.83 -9.94 -12.41
CA GLN A 20 22.35 -10.97 -11.52
C GLN A 20 21.26 -11.61 -10.66
N ILE A 21 20.30 -10.84 -10.18
CA ILE A 21 19.15 -11.37 -9.42
C ILE A 21 18.29 -12.26 -10.32
N ALA A 22 17.99 -11.80 -11.54
CA ALA A 22 17.18 -12.57 -12.49
C ALA A 22 17.88 -13.86 -12.94
N GLU A 23 19.20 -13.88 -13.04
CA GLU A 23 19.98 -15.09 -13.34
C GLU A 23 19.95 -16.08 -12.17
N ALA A 24 20.13 -15.61 -10.95
CA ALA A 24 20.20 -16.45 -9.75
C ALA A 24 18.84 -17.02 -9.33
N VAL A 25 17.75 -16.26 -9.49
CA VAL A 25 16.42 -16.58 -8.93
C VAL A 25 15.41 -16.99 -10.03
N GLY A 26 15.69 -16.62 -11.29
CA GLY A 26 14.75 -16.75 -12.40
C GLY A 26 13.69 -15.65 -12.42
N THR A 27 12.89 -15.64 -13.51
CA THR A 27 11.78 -14.70 -13.73
C THR A 27 10.44 -15.44 -13.80
N PRO A 28 9.28 -14.76 -13.60
CA PRO A 28 9.19 -13.41 -13.07
C PRO A 28 9.64 -13.34 -11.60
N VAL A 29 10.12 -12.19 -11.13
CA VAL A 29 10.59 -12.00 -9.75
C VAL A 29 10.30 -10.58 -9.26
N TYR A 30 9.77 -10.45 -8.05
CA TYR A 30 9.69 -9.16 -7.37
C TYR A 30 11.03 -8.84 -6.71
N VAL A 31 11.53 -7.64 -6.95
CA VAL A 31 12.76 -7.13 -6.33
C VAL A 31 12.43 -5.87 -5.55
N TYR A 32 12.75 -5.88 -4.27
CA TYR A 32 12.56 -4.77 -3.34
C TYR A 32 13.89 -4.17 -2.92
N ALA A 33 13.97 -2.84 -2.87
CA ALA A 33 15.11 -2.09 -2.33
C ALA A 33 14.77 -1.60 -0.92
N ARG A 34 15.46 -2.12 0.11
CA ARG A 34 15.25 -1.79 1.52
C ARG A 34 15.43 -0.29 1.78
N ALA A 35 16.48 0.29 1.24
CA ALA A 35 16.79 1.71 1.42
C ALA A 35 15.64 2.62 0.95
N THR A 36 14.87 2.23 -0.09
CA THR A 36 13.70 3.00 -0.53
C THR A 36 12.58 3.00 0.51
N PHE A 37 12.28 1.86 1.12
CA PHE A 37 11.28 1.77 2.20
C PHE A 37 11.68 2.64 3.39
N GLU A 38 12.93 2.54 3.83
CA GLU A 38 13.45 3.27 4.99
C GLU A 38 13.45 4.77 4.74
N GLU A 39 13.88 5.21 3.56
CA GLU A 39 13.86 6.63 3.16
C GLU A 39 12.44 7.19 3.14
N HIS A 40 11.48 6.44 2.55
CA HIS A 40 10.10 6.92 2.46
C HIS A 40 9.42 6.96 3.84
N LEU A 41 9.65 5.98 4.71
CA LEU A 41 9.13 5.98 6.07
C LEU A 41 9.72 7.15 6.87
N SER A 42 11.05 7.32 6.83
CA SER A 42 11.75 8.42 7.53
C SER A 42 11.24 9.80 7.10
N LYS A 43 11.03 10.03 5.80
CA LYS A 43 10.49 11.32 5.31
C LYS A 43 9.12 11.63 5.92
N ILE A 44 8.25 10.64 6.07
CA ILE A 44 6.94 10.86 6.71
C ILE A 44 7.12 11.11 8.22
N GLN A 45 7.94 10.30 8.90
CA GLN A 45 8.23 10.48 10.33
C GLN A 45 8.82 11.86 10.62
N ASP A 46 9.76 12.32 9.80
CA ASP A 46 10.40 13.62 9.94
C ASP A 46 9.43 14.80 9.69
N ALA A 47 8.59 14.69 8.67
CA ALA A 47 7.63 15.73 8.32
C ALA A 47 6.59 15.96 9.44
N TYR A 48 6.18 14.90 10.14
CA TYR A 48 5.21 14.98 11.22
C TYR A 48 5.83 15.00 12.64
N ARG A 49 7.15 15.09 12.75
CA ARG A 49 7.88 15.19 14.06
C ARG A 49 7.35 16.26 15.02
N PRO A 50 6.82 17.43 14.58
CA PRO A 50 6.26 18.42 15.50
C PRO A 50 5.03 17.96 16.30
N LEU A 51 4.37 16.86 15.91
CA LEU A 51 3.19 16.31 16.57
C LEU A 51 3.53 14.99 17.29
N ASP A 52 2.79 14.69 18.36
CA ASP A 52 2.73 13.29 18.84
C ASP A 52 2.08 12.43 17.76
N ASN A 53 2.85 11.52 17.17
CA ASN A 53 2.37 10.76 16.01
C ASN A 53 2.75 9.28 16.05
N THR A 54 2.01 8.49 15.29
CA THR A 54 2.35 7.12 14.94
C THR A 54 2.11 6.89 13.46
N ILE A 55 3.14 6.52 12.73
CA ILE A 55 3.03 6.15 11.31
C ILE A 55 2.80 4.64 11.24
N CYS A 56 1.60 4.24 10.82
CA CYS A 56 1.15 2.85 10.71
C CYS A 56 1.24 2.40 9.25
N PHE A 57 2.25 1.61 8.90
CA PHE A 57 2.35 1.07 7.53
C PHE A 57 1.15 0.19 7.19
N SER A 58 0.45 0.48 6.09
CA SER A 58 -0.69 -0.32 5.61
C SER A 58 -0.23 -1.66 5.03
N VAL A 59 -0.42 -2.75 5.78
CA VAL A 59 0.05 -4.10 5.44
C VAL A 59 -0.53 -4.63 4.13
N LYS A 60 -1.78 -4.27 3.83
CA LYS A 60 -2.47 -4.60 2.56
C LYS A 60 -1.69 -4.21 1.32
N ALA A 61 -0.84 -3.20 1.38
CA ALA A 61 -0.03 -2.77 0.26
C ALA A 61 1.15 -3.71 -0.02
N CYS A 62 1.83 -4.20 1.04
CA CYS A 62 2.94 -5.15 0.96
C CYS A 62 3.06 -5.94 2.27
N ALA A 63 2.73 -7.23 2.26
CA ALA A 63 2.54 -8.05 3.46
C ALA A 63 3.69 -9.04 3.74
N ASN A 64 4.86 -8.88 3.09
CA ASN A 64 6.00 -9.78 3.32
C ASN A 64 6.58 -9.59 4.72
N VAL A 65 6.67 -10.67 5.52
CA VAL A 65 7.10 -10.64 6.93
C VAL A 65 8.50 -10.03 7.09
N HIS A 66 9.39 -10.22 6.13
CA HIS A 66 10.75 -9.66 6.19
C HIS A 66 10.73 -8.15 5.99
N ILE A 67 9.82 -7.64 5.16
CA ILE A 67 9.61 -6.20 4.96
C ILE A 67 8.98 -5.60 6.23
N LEU A 68 7.93 -6.24 6.76
CA LEU A 68 7.29 -5.78 8.00
C LEU A 68 8.28 -5.72 9.18
N ARG A 69 9.25 -6.67 9.23
CA ARG A 69 10.25 -6.72 10.31
C ARG A 69 11.15 -5.48 10.33
N PHE A 70 11.79 -5.13 9.23
CA PHE A 70 12.66 -3.96 9.24
C PHE A 70 11.87 -2.64 9.38
N LEU A 71 10.61 -2.58 8.91
CA LEU A 71 9.74 -1.43 9.17
C LEU A 71 9.39 -1.32 10.66
N ALA A 72 9.14 -2.45 11.35
CA ALA A 72 8.95 -2.47 12.81
C ALA A 72 10.22 -1.99 13.55
N GLU A 73 11.40 -2.48 13.13
CA GLU A 73 12.71 -2.04 13.65
C GLU A 73 12.94 -0.54 13.42
N ALA A 74 12.46 0.02 12.32
CA ALA A 74 12.48 1.45 12.01
C ALA A 74 11.39 2.26 12.76
N GLY A 75 10.65 1.63 13.68
CA GLY A 75 9.67 2.29 14.55
C GLY A 75 8.27 2.44 13.98
N SER A 76 7.98 1.87 12.81
CA SER A 76 6.62 1.88 12.23
C SER A 76 5.62 1.15 13.12
N GLY A 77 4.39 1.71 13.22
CA GLY A 77 3.18 0.97 13.51
C GLY A 77 2.63 0.27 12.26
N PHE A 78 1.46 -0.35 12.37
CA PHE A 78 0.85 -1.08 11.25
C PHE A 78 -0.67 -0.88 11.20
N ASP A 79 -1.19 -0.62 9.99
CA ASP A 79 -2.62 -0.69 9.66
C ASP A 79 -2.90 -2.07 9.07
N VAL A 80 -3.79 -2.83 9.74
CA VAL A 80 -4.22 -4.17 9.33
C VAL A 80 -5.72 -4.20 9.06
N VAL A 81 -6.15 -5.06 8.13
CA VAL A 81 -7.55 -5.20 7.74
C VAL A 81 -8.05 -6.66 7.78
N SER A 82 -7.23 -7.57 8.32
CA SER A 82 -7.57 -8.97 8.52
C SER A 82 -6.73 -9.61 9.61
N GLY A 83 -7.20 -10.73 10.18
CA GLY A 83 -6.42 -11.54 11.13
C GLY A 83 -5.12 -12.08 10.53
N GLY A 84 -5.12 -12.39 9.23
CA GLY A 84 -3.90 -12.81 8.52
C GLY A 84 -2.84 -11.72 8.45
N GLU A 85 -3.22 -10.45 8.28
CA GLU A 85 -2.30 -9.32 8.32
C GLU A 85 -1.78 -9.09 9.76
N LEU A 86 -2.65 -9.13 10.76
CA LEU A 86 -2.25 -9.05 12.17
C LEU A 86 -1.25 -10.16 12.53
N HIS A 87 -1.53 -11.40 12.14
CA HIS A 87 -0.61 -12.52 12.34
C HIS A 87 0.77 -12.26 11.74
N ARG A 88 0.84 -11.68 10.52
CA ARG A 88 2.12 -11.33 9.87
C ARG A 88 2.87 -10.24 10.63
N VAL A 89 2.18 -9.22 11.12
CA VAL A 89 2.76 -8.13 11.92
C VAL A 89 3.38 -8.69 13.20
N LEU A 90 2.62 -9.50 13.96
CA LEU A 90 3.12 -10.11 15.19
C LEU A 90 4.31 -11.04 14.93
N ARG A 91 4.27 -11.84 13.86
CA ARG A 91 5.39 -12.70 13.44
C ARG A 91 6.63 -11.90 13.01
N ALA A 92 6.43 -10.69 12.50
CA ALA A 92 7.52 -9.78 12.14
C ALA A 92 8.16 -9.11 13.37
N GLY A 93 7.54 -9.18 14.54
CA GLY A 93 7.99 -8.49 15.77
C GLY A 93 7.43 -7.07 15.90
N GLY A 94 6.35 -6.75 15.17
CA GLY A 94 5.67 -5.46 15.31
C GLY A 94 5.04 -5.30 16.70
N ASP A 95 5.12 -4.08 17.25
CA ASP A 95 4.51 -3.74 18.53
C ASP A 95 2.97 -3.69 18.39
N PRO A 96 2.21 -4.59 19.05
CA PRO A 96 0.76 -4.60 18.94
C PRO A 96 0.12 -3.26 19.37
N LYS A 97 0.72 -2.54 20.32
CA LYS A 97 0.23 -1.23 20.77
C LYS A 97 0.30 -0.14 19.68
N LYS A 98 1.05 -0.38 18.63
CA LYS A 98 1.14 0.48 17.44
C LYS A 98 0.36 -0.08 16.24
N VAL A 99 -0.54 -1.04 16.48
CA VAL A 99 -1.41 -1.60 15.43
C VAL A 99 -2.76 -0.91 15.49
N VAL A 100 -3.26 -0.49 14.32
CA VAL A 100 -4.65 -0.08 14.09
C VAL A 100 -5.33 -1.14 13.23
N TYR A 101 -6.56 -1.54 13.57
CA TYR A 101 -7.30 -2.57 12.85
C TYR A 101 -8.55 -1.98 12.22
N ALA A 102 -8.49 -1.73 10.92
CA ALA A 102 -9.57 -1.21 10.09
C ALA A 102 -10.32 -2.33 9.33
N GLY A 103 -11.32 -1.96 8.54
CA GLY A 103 -12.08 -2.88 7.68
C GLY A 103 -13.46 -3.22 8.21
N VAL A 104 -14.43 -3.30 7.29
CA VAL A 104 -15.88 -3.41 7.55
C VAL A 104 -16.38 -4.83 7.90
N GLY A 105 -15.50 -5.83 7.83
CA GLY A 105 -15.90 -7.25 7.95
C GLY A 105 -15.05 -8.03 8.92
N LYS A 106 -14.67 -7.45 10.07
CA LYS A 106 -13.97 -8.18 11.13
C LYS A 106 -14.86 -9.30 11.68
N THR A 107 -14.36 -10.52 11.65
CA THR A 107 -15.05 -11.68 12.24
C THR A 107 -14.85 -11.71 13.75
N ASP A 108 -15.72 -12.44 14.46
CA ASP A 108 -15.58 -12.67 15.92
C ASP A 108 -14.21 -13.23 16.30
N GLN A 109 -13.68 -14.15 15.47
CA GLN A 109 -12.38 -14.75 15.71
C GLN A 109 -11.27 -13.69 15.60
N GLU A 110 -11.28 -12.89 14.55
CA GLU A 110 -10.29 -11.83 14.32
C GLU A 110 -10.34 -10.77 15.41
N ILE A 111 -11.55 -10.40 15.88
CA ILE A 111 -11.71 -9.47 17.01
C ILE A 111 -11.11 -10.06 18.29
N ARG A 112 -11.38 -11.34 18.61
CA ARG A 112 -10.79 -12.00 19.80
C ARG A 112 -9.27 -12.09 19.70
N GLU A 113 -8.72 -12.43 18.54
CA GLU A 113 -7.27 -12.47 18.31
C GLU A 113 -6.63 -11.10 18.52
N ALA A 114 -7.25 -10.03 18.02
CA ALA A 114 -6.78 -8.66 18.17
C ALA A 114 -6.89 -8.16 19.63
N LEU A 115 -8.00 -8.48 20.34
CA LEU A 115 -8.15 -8.21 21.77
C LEU A 115 -7.06 -8.91 22.59
N ASN A 116 -6.80 -10.19 22.32
CA ASN A 116 -5.77 -10.96 23.01
C ASN A 116 -4.35 -10.45 22.72
N ALA A 117 -4.11 -9.94 21.52
CA ALA A 117 -2.84 -9.30 21.16
C ALA A 117 -2.65 -7.93 21.83
N GLY A 118 -3.73 -7.30 22.30
CA GLY A 118 -3.68 -5.98 22.93
C GLY A 118 -3.29 -4.89 21.95
N ILE A 119 -3.93 -4.86 20.77
CA ILE A 119 -3.66 -3.86 19.73
C ILE A 119 -3.92 -2.42 20.18
N GLY A 120 -3.37 -1.44 19.46
CA GLY A 120 -3.50 -0.04 19.77
C GLY A 120 -4.92 0.47 19.63
N TYR A 121 -5.55 0.29 18.45
CA TYR A 121 -6.91 0.77 18.18
C TYR A 121 -7.66 -0.19 17.26
N PHE A 122 -8.97 -0.34 17.55
CA PHE A 122 -9.94 -0.85 16.58
C PHE A 122 -10.58 0.34 15.85
N ASN A 123 -10.41 0.44 14.53
CA ASN A 123 -11.10 1.40 13.69
C ASN A 123 -12.47 0.81 13.33
N ILE A 124 -13.53 1.30 13.99
CA ILE A 124 -14.90 0.78 13.89
C ILE A 124 -15.64 1.50 12.76
N GLU A 125 -16.35 0.73 11.96
CA GLU A 125 -17.02 1.19 10.72
C GLU A 125 -18.55 1.34 10.88
N SER A 126 -19.15 0.78 11.97
CA SER A 126 -20.60 0.81 12.21
C SER A 126 -20.95 0.58 13.67
N GLU A 127 -22.20 0.93 14.04
CA GLU A 127 -22.74 0.67 15.38
C GLU A 127 -22.86 -0.83 15.68
N ALA A 128 -23.24 -1.65 14.69
CA ALA A 128 -23.35 -3.10 14.84
C ALA A 128 -21.99 -3.74 15.15
N GLU A 129 -20.92 -3.26 14.50
CA GLU A 129 -19.55 -3.68 14.79
C GLU A 129 -19.12 -3.27 16.21
N MET A 130 -19.50 -2.06 16.65
CA MET A 130 -19.24 -1.58 18.02
C MET A 130 -19.92 -2.50 19.04
N GLU A 131 -21.19 -2.84 18.85
CA GLU A 131 -21.94 -3.73 19.74
C GLU A 131 -21.31 -5.12 19.82
N ASN A 132 -20.85 -5.67 18.69
CA ASN A 132 -20.15 -6.94 18.65
C ASN A 132 -18.80 -6.88 19.38
N LEU A 133 -18.03 -5.82 19.19
CA LEU A 133 -16.76 -5.63 19.92
C LEU A 133 -16.99 -5.55 21.44
N ILE A 134 -18.04 -4.84 21.87
CA ILE A 134 -18.42 -4.73 23.28
C ILE A 134 -18.73 -6.13 23.85
N ASP A 135 -19.63 -6.89 23.22
CA ASP A 135 -20.00 -8.25 23.64
C ASP A 135 -18.77 -9.16 23.78
N LEU A 136 -17.88 -9.14 22.76
CA LEU A 136 -16.67 -9.97 22.78
C LEU A 136 -15.64 -9.52 23.83
N ALA A 137 -15.50 -8.21 24.05
CA ALA A 137 -14.61 -7.67 25.08
C ALA A 137 -15.12 -7.99 26.49
N GLU A 138 -16.44 -7.93 26.71
CA GLU A 138 -17.05 -8.30 27.99
C GLU A 138 -16.85 -9.80 28.31
N ARG A 139 -17.18 -10.67 27.34
CA ARG A 139 -17.02 -12.14 27.50
C ARG A 139 -15.55 -12.53 27.65
N GLY A 140 -14.64 -11.86 27.00
CA GLY A 140 -13.19 -12.10 27.09
C GLY A 140 -12.51 -11.39 28.27
N HIS A 141 -13.23 -10.60 29.07
CA HIS A 141 -12.67 -9.71 30.11
C HIS A 141 -11.54 -8.81 29.60
N ALA A 142 -11.55 -8.48 28.31
CA ALA A 142 -10.56 -7.64 27.65
C ALA A 142 -10.98 -6.15 27.63
N SER A 143 -10.03 -5.28 27.32
CA SER A 143 -10.29 -3.86 27.07
C SER A 143 -9.75 -3.47 25.70
N ALA A 144 -10.42 -2.52 25.03
CA ALA A 144 -10.07 -2.05 23.71
C ALA A 144 -10.13 -0.51 23.63
N LYS A 145 -9.19 0.10 22.94
CA LYS A 145 -9.30 1.48 22.45
C LYS A 145 -9.93 1.47 21.05
N VAL A 146 -10.81 2.41 20.81
CA VAL A 146 -11.60 2.48 19.59
C VAL A 146 -11.52 3.85 18.95
N ALA A 147 -11.27 3.86 17.66
CA ALA A 147 -11.49 5.00 16.78
C ALA A 147 -12.77 4.76 15.95
N LEU A 148 -13.68 5.72 15.97
CA LEU A 148 -14.86 5.66 15.13
C LEU A 148 -14.54 6.29 13.77
N ARG A 149 -14.75 5.54 12.69
CA ARG A 149 -14.57 6.06 11.35
C ARG A 149 -15.72 6.97 10.95
N VAL A 150 -15.37 8.21 10.64
CA VAL A 150 -16.29 9.26 10.25
C VAL A 150 -16.04 9.67 8.80
N ASN A 151 -17.11 9.80 8.03
CA ASN A 151 -17.04 10.33 6.68
C ASN A 151 -17.22 11.85 6.71
N PRO A 152 -16.18 12.64 6.41
CA PRO A 152 -16.26 14.10 6.43
C PRO A 152 -16.97 14.68 5.20
N ASP A 153 -17.44 13.86 4.27
CA ASP A 153 -18.13 14.24 3.02
C ASP A 153 -17.29 15.19 2.14
N VAL A 154 -16.01 14.85 1.98
CA VAL A 154 -15.04 15.58 1.13
C VAL A 154 -14.93 14.89 -0.22
N ASP A 155 -14.94 15.67 -1.32
CA ASP A 155 -14.74 15.12 -2.67
C ASP A 155 -13.25 14.96 -3.00
N TYR A 156 -12.77 13.71 -2.93
CA TYR A 156 -11.37 13.36 -3.12
C TYR A 156 -10.95 13.11 -4.58
N GLN A 157 -11.88 13.19 -5.55
CA GLN A 157 -11.63 13.06 -7.00
C GLN A 157 -10.63 11.94 -7.38
N THR A 158 -10.86 10.71 -6.91
CA THR A 158 -10.07 9.53 -7.27
C THR A 158 -10.89 8.56 -8.11
N HIS A 159 -10.23 7.48 -8.61
CA HIS A 159 -10.94 6.42 -9.34
C HIS A 159 -12.11 5.87 -8.51
N ALA A 160 -13.27 5.66 -9.15
CA ALA A 160 -14.51 5.28 -8.47
C ALA A 160 -14.38 4.08 -7.51
N PHE A 161 -13.50 3.11 -7.83
CA PHE A 161 -13.29 1.92 -6.98
C PHE A 161 -12.41 2.16 -5.74
N VAL A 162 -11.79 3.33 -5.57
CA VAL A 162 -10.89 3.64 -4.43
C VAL A 162 -11.32 4.87 -3.62
N THR A 163 -12.48 5.47 -3.94
CA THR A 163 -13.10 6.57 -3.18
C THR A 163 -13.87 6.01 -1.98
N THR A 164 -13.57 6.47 -0.76
CA THR A 164 -14.18 5.93 0.48
C THR A 164 -14.75 6.98 1.42
N GLY A 165 -14.61 8.27 1.11
CA GLY A 165 -15.00 9.39 2.00
C GLY A 165 -16.40 9.99 1.74
N LYS A 166 -17.24 9.39 0.87
CA LYS A 166 -18.60 9.88 0.57
C LYS A 166 -19.66 9.21 1.45
N LYS A 167 -20.82 9.86 1.66
CA LYS A 167 -21.91 9.34 2.50
C LYS A 167 -22.45 7.97 2.07
N GLU A 168 -22.52 7.70 0.76
CA GLU A 168 -23.07 6.46 0.19
C GLU A 168 -21.97 5.43 -0.07
N THR A 169 -21.16 5.12 0.96
CA THR A 169 -20.14 4.07 0.89
C THR A 169 -20.39 3.03 1.99
N LYS A 170 -19.80 1.83 1.82
CA LYS A 170 -19.86 0.80 2.86
C LYS A 170 -19.00 1.12 4.11
N PHE A 171 -18.31 2.26 4.12
CA PHE A 171 -17.32 2.63 5.12
C PHE A 171 -17.79 3.76 6.00
N GLY A 172 -17.61 3.61 7.33
CA GLY A 172 -17.79 4.65 8.34
C GLY A 172 -19.22 5.17 8.52
N VAL A 173 -19.37 6.14 9.39
CA VAL A 173 -20.63 6.82 9.71
C VAL A 173 -20.54 8.31 9.39
N ASP A 174 -21.67 9.00 9.24
CA ASP A 174 -21.69 10.45 9.14
C ASP A 174 -21.47 11.14 10.52
N ILE A 175 -21.23 12.46 10.49
CA ILE A 175 -20.90 13.24 11.69
C ILE A 175 -22.01 13.16 12.76
N GLU A 176 -23.28 13.21 12.38
CA GLU A 176 -24.40 13.18 13.34
C GLU A 176 -24.53 11.79 13.98
N ARG A 177 -24.39 10.74 13.21
CA ARG A 177 -24.33 9.35 13.75
C ARG A 177 -23.12 9.16 14.66
N ALA A 178 -21.98 9.79 14.35
CA ALA A 178 -20.82 9.76 15.23
C ALA A 178 -21.16 10.33 16.63
N VAL A 179 -21.81 11.50 16.70
CA VAL A 179 -22.26 12.09 17.98
C VAL A 179 -23.20 11.14 18.73
N ALA A 180 -24.15 10.53 18.03
CA ALA A 180 -25.07 9.56 18.65
C ALA A 180 -24.32 8.32 19.19
N ALA A 181 -23.34 7.79 18.44
CA ALA A 181 -22.51 6.68 18.86
C ALA A 181 -21.69 7.02 20.12
N PHE A 182 -21.06 8.19 20.20
CA PHE A 182 -20.34 8.64 21.39
C PHE A 182 -21.27 8.74 22.60
N ARG A 183 -22.48 9.29 22.45
CA ARG A 183 -23.47 9.34 23.54
C ARG A 183 -23.92 7.96 24.01
N LYS A 184 -24.01 6.99 23.12
CA LYS A 184 -24.44 5.61 23.45
C LYS A 184 -23.32 4.78 24.06
N TYR A 185 -22.11 4.88 23.53
CA TYR A 185 -20.99 3.94 23.85
C TYR A 185 -19.79 4.61 24.54
N GLY A 186 -19.66 5.93 24.53
CA GLY A 186 -18.45 6.64 24.93
C GLY A 186 -18.03 6.51 26.40
N HIS A 187 -18.95 6.05 27.26
CA HIS A 187 -18.65 5.77 28.69
C HIS A 187 -18.59 4.28 29.02
N HIS A 188 -18.44 3.40 28.02
CA HIS A 188 -18.36 1.97 28.25
C HIS A 188 -17.07 1.59 29.03
N PRO A 189 -17.14 0.76 30.09
CA PRO A 189 -16.00 0.56 31.00
C PRO A 189 -14.84 -0.25 30.39
N ARG A 190 -15.07 -1.02 29.34
CA ARG A 190 -14.06 -1.88 28.70
C ARG A 190 -13.71 -1.42 27.28
N VAL A 191 -14.62 -0.79 26.58
CA VAL A 191 -14.41 -0.33 25.20
C VAL A 191 -14.34 1.20 25.22
N HIS A 192 -13.13 1.71 25.10
CA HIS A 192 -12.83 3.15 25.20
C HIS A 192 -12.92 3.78 23.81
N LEU A 193 -14.10 4.34 23.50
CA LEU A 193 -14.29 5.14 22.30
C LEU A 193 -13.63 6.52 22.51
N CYS A 194 -12.39 6.66 22.05
CA CYS A 194 -11.51 7.77 22.40
C CYS A 194 -10.76 8.39 21.19
N ALA A 195 -11.10 7.98 19.98
CA ALA A 195 -10.46 8.51 18.77
C ALA A 195 -11.46 8.63 17.61
N ILE A 196 -11.13 9.53 16.68
CA ILE A 196 -11.81 9.66 15.39
C ILE A 196 -10.89 9.15 14.31
N HIS A 197 -11.41 8.35 13.37
CA HIS A 197 -10.72 7.90 12.19
C HIS A 197 -11.37 8.49 10.93
N VAL A 198 -10.56 8.95 9.99
CA VAL A 198 -10.97 9.44 8.69
C VAL A 198 -10.13 8.78 7.61
N HIS A 199 -10.75 8.35 6.52
CA HIS A 199 -10.00 7.83 5.37
C HIS A 199 -10.67 8.27 4.07
N LEU A 200 -10.04 9.17 3.33
CA LEU A 200 -10.64 9.80 2.14
C LEU A 200 -10.61 8.90 0.90
N GLY A 201 -9.65 8.00 0.84
CA GLY A 201 -9.44 7.12 -0.32
C GLY A 201 -7.96 6.94 -0.63
N SER A 202 -7.65 6.36 -1.77
CA SER A 202 -6.27 6.01 -2.13
C SER A 202 -5.81 6.69 -3.42
N GLY A 203 -4.55 7.17 -3.45
CA GLY A 203 -3.89 7.70 -4.65
C GLY A 203 -4.13 9.17 -4.92
N GLY A 204 -4.36 9.96 -3.89
CA GLY A 204 -4.49 11.42 -3.97
C GLY A 204 -3.26 12.10 -4.54
N LYS A 205 -3.53 13.07 -5.41
CA LYS A 205 -2.51 13.93 -6.03
C LYS A 205 -2.62 15.38 -5.55
N ARG A 206 -3.48 15.64 -4.55
CA ARG A 206 -3.79 16.97 -4.01
C ARG A 206 -3.81 16.93 -2.49
N ILE A 207 -3.42 18.04 -1.88
CA ILE A 207 -3.35 18.21 -0.43
C ILE A 207 -4.68 18.75 0.12
N ASP A 208 -5.35 19.64 -0.64
CA ASP A 208 -6.55 20.35 -0.19
C ASP A 208 -7.63 19.45 0.43
N PRO A 209 -7.95 18.24 -0.12
CA PRO A 209 -8.95 17.38 0.49
C PRO A 209 -8.60 16.91 1.91
N TYR A 210 -7.29 16.75 2.21
CA TYR A 210 -6.86 16.37 3.56
C TYR A 210 -7.00 17.52 4.54
N ILE A 211 -6.65 18.75 4.11
CA ILE A 211 -6.85 19.97 4.91
C ILE A 211 -8.34 20.12 5.21
N GLU A 212 -9.18 20.05 4.18
CA GLU A 212 -10.64 20.15 4.31
C GLU A 212 -11.21 19.09 5.26
N ALA A 213 -10.73 17.83 5.17
CA ALA A 213 -11.18 16.77 6.07
C ALA A 213 -10.83 17.06 7.54
N VAL A 214 -9.63 17.54 7.80
CA VAL A 214 -9.21 17.94 9.15
C VAL A 214 -10.07 19.11 9.65
N GLU A 215 -10.28 20.15 8.84
CA GLU A 215 -11.11 21.31 9.19
C GLU A 215 -12.57 20.93 9.49
N ARG A 216 -13.13 19.91 8.78
CA ARG A 216 -14.49 19.43 9.03
C ARG A 216 -14.61 18.55 10.26
N VAL A 217 -13.55 17.83 10.64
CA VAL A 217 -13.57 16.89 11.76
C VAL A 217 -13.20 17.56 13.09
N LEU A 218 -12.36 18.60 13.10
CA LEU A 218 -11.99 19.30 14.33
C LEU A 218 -13.19 19.88 15.12
N PRO A 219 -14.22 20.49 14.50
CA PRO A 219 -15.42 20.91 15.22
C PRO A 219 -16.18 19.74 15.89
N LEU A 220 -16.15 18.54 15.27
CA LEU A 220 -16.71 17.33 15.91
C LEU A 220 -15.91 16.95 17.16
N VAL A 221 -14.58 16.97 17.09
CA VAL A 221 -13.71 16.70 18.25
C VAL A 221 -13.98 17.70 19.37
N ASP A 222 -14.05 18.99 19.04
CA ASP A 222 -14.32 20.06 20.03
C ASP A 222 -15.71 19.88 20.68
N ARG A 223 -16.76 19.56 19.89
CA ARG A 223 -18.11 19.25 20.37
C ARG A 223 -18.12 18.05 21.33
N LEU A 224 -17.49 16.94 20.94
CA LEU A 224 -17.42 15.73 21.75
C LEU A 224 -16.69 15.97 23.09
N ARG A 225 -15.61 16.74 23.08
CA ARG A 225 -14.91 17.13 24.31
C ARG A 225 -15.76 18.02 25.22
N GLN A 226 -16.54 18.95 24.65
CA GLN A 226 -17.52 19.75 25.39
C GLN A 226 -18.65 18.88 25.98
N ASP A 227 -19.08 17.85 25.29
CA ASP A 227 -20.05 16.85 25.79
C ASP A 227 -19.45 15.90 26.85
N GLY A 228 -18.15 16.06 27.20
CA GLY A 228 -17.46 15.32 28.28
C GLY A 228 -16.76 14.04 27.83
N PHE A 229 -16.62 13.80 26.54
CA PHE A 229 -15.92 12.62 26.01
C PHE A 229 -14.41 12.87 25.90
N LEU A 230 -13.62 11.83 26.22
CA LEU A 230 -12.18 11.84 26.00
C LEU A 230 -11.87 11.56 24.53
N ILE A 231 -11.32 12.52 23.81
CA ILE A 231 -10.79 12.31 22.45
C ILE A 231 -9.28 12.54 22.50
N GLU A 232 -8.53 11.46 22.40
CA GLU A 232 -7.07 11.44 22.54
C GLU A 232 -6.31 11.35 21.22
N ALA A 233 -6.96 10.82 20.16
CA ALA A 233 -6.29 10.63 18.86
C ALA A 233 -7.19 11.00 17.68
N LEU A 234 -6.52 11.41 16.59
CA LEU A 234 -7.10 11.59 15.28
C LEU A 234 -6.29 10.72 14.28
N ASP A 235 -6.94 9.73 13.69
CA ASP A 235 -6.40 8.92 12.62
C ASP A 235 -6.87 9.48 11.28
N LEU A 236 -5.94 9.97 10.47
CA LEU A 236 -6.22 10.54 9.14
C LEU A 236 -6.12 9.49 8.03
N GLY A 237 -5.90 8.24 8.39
CA GLY A 237 -5.79 7.15 7.42
C GLY A 237 -4.56 7.29 6.52
N GLY A 238 -4.66 6.67 5.36
CA GLY A 238 -3.64 6.73 4.33
C GLY A 238 -4.08 7.58 3.13
N GLY A 239 -3.75 7.07 1.94
CA GLY A 239 -4.19 7.67 0.68
C GLY A 239 -3.13 8.55 0.03
N TYR A 240 -2.01 8.83 0.67
CA TYR A 240 -0.88 9.53 0.07
C TYR A 240 -0.46 8.86 -1.24
N GLY A 241 -0.28 9.67 -2.28
CA GLY A 241 0.12 9.21 -3.61
C GLY A 241 1.50 8.58 -3.62
N ALA A 242 1.77 7.80 -4.67
CA ALA A 242 3.11 7.32 -5.02
C ALA A 242 3.44 7.72 -6.44
N GLU A 243 4.71 7.97 -6.71
CA GLU A 243 5.18 8.37 -8.03
C GLU A 243 5.21 7.18 -9.00
N TYR A 244 4.15 7.03 -9.78
CA TYR A 244 4.16 6.16 -10.96
C TYR A 244 4.77 6.86 -12.18
N GLU A 245 4.57 8.18 -12.27
CA GLU A 245 5.26 9.10 -13.16
C GLU A 245 6.00 10.16 -12.33
N SER A 246 7.20 10.55 -12.76
CA SER A 246 8.05 11.48 -12.02
C SER A 246 7.39 12.85 -11.83
N GLY A 247 7.38 13.35 -10.58
CA GLY A 247 6.90 14.69 -10.23
C GLY A 247 5.38 14.85 -10.23
N THR A 248 4.61 13.77 -10.02
CA THR A 248 3.14 13.80 -10.11
C THR A 248 2.40 13.80 -8.78
N VAL A 249 3.09 13.73 -7.65
CA VAL A 249 2.49 13.66 -6.31
C VAL A 249 3.16 14.62 -5.34
N PRO A 250 2.41 15.19 -4.35
CA PRO A 250 2.99 15.99 -3.27
C PRO A 250 3.92 15.15 -2.38
N SER A 251 4.92 15.79 -1.80
CA SER A 251 5.83 15.20 -0.82
C SER A 251 5.17 15.04 0.56
N ALA A 252 5.82 14.31 1.48
CA ALA A 252 5.37 14.21 2.86
C ALA A 252 5.40 15.58 3.57
N GLU A 253 6.41 16.39 3.25
CA GLU A 253 6.56 17.75 3.75
C GLU A 253 5.42 18.66 3.29
N ASP A 254 4.99 18.55 2.02
CA ASP A 254 3.87 19.33 1.49
C ASP A 254 2.57 19.02 2.25
N TYR A 255 2.29 17.73 2.51
CA TYR A 255 1.13 17.34 3.34
C TYR A 255 1.26 17.86 4.77
N ALA A 256 2.43 17.74 5.38
CA ALA A 256 2.66 18.19 6.76
C ALA A 256 2.51 19.71 6.91
N GLN A 257 2.99 20.49 5.94
CA GLN A 257 2.83 21.94 5.93
C GLN A 257 1.35 22.38 6.00
N GLY A 258 0.44 21.62 5.39
CA GLY A 258 -0.99 21.88 5.46
C GLY A 258 -1.66 21.38 6.75
N ILE A 259 -1.21 20.24 7.29
CA ILE A 259 -1.90 19.53 8.38
C ILE A 259 -1.34 19.91 9.77
N VAL A 260 -0.03 20.04 9.93
CA VAL A 260 0.61 20.29 11.24
C VAL A 260 0.07 21.55 11.91
N PRO A 261 -0.06 22.71 11.24
CA PRO A 261 -0.60 23.92 11.88
C PRO A 261 -2.03 23.76 12.42
N LEU A 262 -2.84 22.91 11.81
CA LEU A 262 -4.23 22.67 12.25
C LEU A 262 -4.31 21.85 13.54
N LEU A 263 -3.28 21.01 13.81
CA LEU A 263 -3.27 20.02 14.90
C LEU A 263 -2.34 20.40 16.07
N GLN A 264 -1.42 21.32 15.87
CA GLN A 264 -0.31 21.61 16.81
C GLN A 264 -0.79 21.89 18.24
N ASP A 265 -1.89 22.62 18.42
CA ASP A 265 -2.43 23.01 19.74
C ASP A 265 -3.67 22.20 20.17
N LYS A 266 -3.98 21.10 19.43
CA LYS A 266 -5.19 20.32 19.69
C LYS A 266 -5.02 19.21 20.72
N HIS A 267 -3.79 18.92 21.15
CA HIS A 267 -3.48 17.83 22.09
C HIS A 267 -4.09 16.51 21.63
N LEU A 268 -3.89 16.18 20.35
CA LEU A 268 -4.31 14.95 19.72
C LEU A 268 -3.08 14.19 19.26
N LYS A 269 -3.05 12.89 19.54
CA LYS A 269 -2.13 12.00 18.85
C LYS A 269 -2.56 11.84 17.41
N LEU A 270 -1.65 12.11 16.47
CA LEU A 270 -1.89 11.86 15.05
C LEU A 270 -1.53 10.43 14.68
N ILE A 271 -2.44 9.72 14.01
CA ILE A 271 -2.18 8.43 13.38
C ILE A 271 -2.29 8.59 11.87
N LEU A 272 -1.32 8.04 11.14
CA LEU A 272 -1.31 8.01 9.68
C LEU A 272 -1.12 6.57 9.21
N GLU A 273 -1.83 6.19 8.13
CA GLU A 273 -1.82 4.82 7.56
C GLU A 273 -1.23 4.79 6.13
N PRO A 274 0.00 5.28 5.89
CA PRO A 274 0.59 5.27 4.57
C PRO A 274 0.91 3.82 4.14
N GLY A 275 0.52 3.47 2.92
CA GLY A 275 0.89 2.19 2.31
C GLY A 275 1.66 2.42 1.03
N LYS A 276 0.95 2.88 0.01
CA LYS A 276 1.45 3.05 -1.35
C LYS A 276 2.65 3.99 -1.43
N SER A 277 2.61 5.10 -0.71
CA SER A 277 3.70 6.10 -0.66
C SER A 277 5.00 5.53 -0.07
N ILE A 278 4.94 4.52 0.79
CA ILE A 278 6.12 3.87 1.35
C ILE A 278 6.64 2.79 0.40
N CYS A 279 5.77 1.90 -0.11
CA CYS A 279 6.26 0.67 -0.74
C CYS A 279 6.16 0.63 -2.27
N ALA A 280 5.37 1.47 -2.94
CA ALA A 280 5.17 1.35 -4.39
C ALA A 280 6.50 1.43 -5.16
N ASN A 281 7.26 2.51 -4.96
CA ASN A 281 8.53 2.75 -5.64
C ASN A 281 9.68 1.90 -5.07
N ALA A 282 9.46 1.26 -3.93
CA ALA A 282 10.43 0.37 -3.30
C ALA A 282 10.49 -1.03 -3.94
N GLY A 283 9.62 -1.33 -4.93
CA GLY A 283 9.59 -2.62 -5.60
C GLY A 283 9.37 -2.53 -7.10
N ILE A 284 10.01 -3.45 -7.82
CA ILE A 284 9.83 -3.70 -9.25
C ILE A 284 9.44 -5.14 -9.48
N LEU A 285 8.74 -5.42 -10.60
CA LEU A 285 8.55 -6.76 -11.11
C LEU A 285 9.46 -6.93 -12.33
N VAL A 286 10.38 -7.90 -12.27
CA VAL A 286 11.28 -8.24 -13.37
C VAL A 286 10.71 -9.43 -14.12
N THR A 287 10.65 -9.33 -15.44
CA THR A 287 10.07 -10.32 -16.33
C THR A 287 10.96 -10.54 -17.56
N ARG A 288 10.88 -11.70 -18.17
CA ARG A 288 11.66 -12.05 -19.37
C ARG A 288 10.78 -12.03 -20.62
N VAL A 289 11.29 -11.47 -21.70
CA VAL A 289 10.66 -11.55 -23.02
C VAL A 289 10.75 -12.99 -23.52
N LEU A 290 9.59 -13.60 -23.73
CA LEU A 290 9.46 -14.94 -24.30
C LEU A 290 9.44 -14.90 -25.82
N TYR A 291 8.64 -13.99 -26.36
CA TYR A 291 8.45 -13.83 -27.81
C TYR A 291 8.11 -12.37 -28.16
N THR A 292 8.45 -12.00 -29.39
CA THR A 292 7.88 -10.83 -30.07
C THR A 292 7.01 -11.32 -31.23
N LYS A 293 5.88 -10.65 -31.47
CA LYS A 293 4.91 -11.05 -32.50
C LYS A 293 4.32 -9.85 -33.20
N GLN A 294 4.23 -9.90 -34.54
CA GLN A 294 3.42 -8.98 -35.32
C GLN A 294 2.00 -9.52 -35.43
N GLY A 295 0.99 -8.73 -35.10
CA GLY A 295 -0.43 -9.07 -35.24
C GLY A 295 -1.17 -7.91 -35.90
N GLY A 296 -1.42 -7.99 -37.22
CA GLY A 296 -1.94 -6.85 -37.96
C GLY A 296 -0.99 -5.65 -37.92
N SER A 297 -1.50 -4.49 -37.49
CA SER A 297 -0.68 -3.28 -37.29
C SER A 297 0.04 -3.21 -35.93
N LYS A 298 -0.26 -4.14 -35.01
CA LYS A 298 0.29 -4.13 -33.64
C LYS A 298 1.50 -5.04 -33.49
N ARG A 299 2.48 -4.56 -32.74
CA ARG A 299 3.61 -5.37 -32.28
C ARG A 299 3.42 -5.74 -30.82
N PHE A 300 3.53 -7.01 -30.50
CA PHE A 300 3.40 -7.57 -29.15
C PHE A 300 4.76 -7.99 -28.62
N VAL A 301 5.03 -7.64 -27.35
CA VAL A 301 6.12 -8.19 -26.54
C VAL A 301 5.47 -9.08 -25.51
N ILE A 302 5.62 -10.41 -25.65
CA ILE A 302 5.04 -11.41 -24.76
C ILE A 302 6.08 -11.76 -23.71
N VAL A 303 5.72 -11.58 -22.44
CA VAL A 303 6.62 -11.81 -21.30
C VAL A 303 6.14 -13.00 -20.44
N ASP A 304 6.99 -13.46 -19.51
CA ASP A 304 6.67 -14.59 -18.63
C ASP A 304 5.86 -14.19 -17.37
N ALA A 305 5.82 -12.92 -16.99
CA ALA A 305 4.88 -12.41 -16.01
C ALA A 305 3.49 -12.17 -16.64
N GLY A 306 2.42 -12.28 -15.85
CA GLY A 306 1.05 -12.04 -16.28
C GLY A 306 0.24 -11.23 -15.28
N MET A 307 -1.04 -11.03 -15.60
CA MET A 307 -1.98 -10.38 -14.69
C MET A 307 -2.14 -11.11 -13.35
N ASN A 308 -1.80 -12.40 -13.30
CA ASN A 308 -1.73 -13.21 -12.09
C ASN A 308 -0.61 -12.73 -11.16
N ASP A 309 0.46 -12.13 -11.69
CA ASP A 309 1.59 -11.60 -10.93
C ASP A 309 1.37 -10.11 -10.57
N LEU A 310 0.84 -9.30 -11.50
CA LEU A 310 0.55 -7.87 -11.32
C LEU A 310 -0.77 -7.50 -12.00
N ILE A 311 -1.88 -7.62 -11.27
CA ILE A 311 -3.23 -7.43 -11.80
C ILE A 311 -3.60 -5.96 -12.09
N ARG A 312 -2.88 -5.00 -11.50
CA ARG A 312 -3.27 -3.58 -11.50
C ARG A 312 -3.48 -2.94 -12.88
N PRO A 313 -2.67 -3.22 -13.93
CA PRO A 313 -2.95 -2.74 -15.27
C PRO A 313 -4.29 -3.27 -15.82
N ALA A 314 -4.58 -4.56 -15.64
CA ALA A 314 -5.83 -5.17 -16.11
C ALA A 314 -7.06 -4.69 -15.33
N LEU A 315 -6.95 -4.52 -13.99
CA LEU A 315 -8.08 -4.20 -13.10
C LEU A 315 -8.42 -2.70 -13.05
N TYR A 316 -7.40 -1.84 -13.09
CA TYR A 316 -7.53 -0.40 -12.85
C TYR A 316 -7.04 0.47 -14.01
N ASP A 317 -6.62 -0.11 -15.13
CA ASP A 317 -5.84 0.58 -16.19
C ASP A 317 -4.63 1.34 -15.59
N ALA A 318 -4.03 0.74 -14.53
CA ALA A 318 -2.97 1.39 -13.78
C ALA A 318 -1.69 1.47 -14.60
N PHE A 319 -1.14 2.66 -14.69
CA PHE A 319 0.14 2.87 -15.32
C PHE A 319 1.28 2.30 -14.46
N HIS A 320 2.17 1.53 -15.10
CA HIS A 320 3.49 1.18 -14.60
C HIS A 320 4.52 1.58 -15.67
N PHE A 321 5.60 2.22 -15.25
CA PHE A 321 6.72 2.46 -16.16
C PHE A 321 7.40 1.13 -16.45
N ILE A 322 7.56 0.81 -17.72
CA ILE A 322 8.19 -0.45 -18.18
C ILE A 322 9.42 -0.07 -19.00
N TRP A 323 10.57 -0.68 -18.66
CA TRP A 323 11.79 -0.44 -19.40
C TRP A 323 12.71 -1.66 -19.37
N PRO A 324 13.56 -1.89 -20.41
CA PRO A 324 14.52 -2.98 -20.37
C PRO A 324 15.53 -2.83 -19.23
N VAL A 325 15.92 -3.96 -18.62
CA VAL A 325 16.93 -4.00 -17.53
C VAL A 325 18.32 -3.62 -18.04
N GLU A 326 18.61 -3.93 -19.29
CA GLU A 326 19.84 -3.53 -19.99
C GLU A 326 19.50 -2.77 -21.27
N VAL A 327 20.10 -1.59 -21.45
CA VAL A 327 19.87 -0.72 -22.60
C VAL A 327 21.18 -0.07 -23.05
N ALA A 328 21.25 0.30 -24.34
CA ALA A 328 22.31 1.21 -24.80
C ALA A 328 22.20 2.56 -24.06
N GLU A 329 23.32 3.25 -23.88
CA GLU A 329 23.39 4.53 -23.14
C GLU A 329 22.39 5.56 -23.65
N ALA A 330 22.15 5.60 -24.97
CA ALA A 330 21.19 6.50 -25.63
C ALA A 330 19.73 6.26 -25.16
N PHE A 331 19.41 5.09 -24.61
CA PHE A 331 18.08 4.73 -24.11
C PHE A 331 17.95 4.78 -22.59
N VAL A 332 18.96 5.25 -21.86
CA VAL A 332 18.86 5.36 -20.41
C VAL A 332 17.78 6.40 -20.05
N PRO A 333 16.72 6.03 -19.30
CA PRO A 333 15.62 6.93 -19.04
C PRO A 333 15.99 8.00 -18.01
N VAL A 334 15.83 9.28 -18.36
CA VAL A 334 16.06 10.41 -17.45
C VAL A 334 14.90 10.65 -16.48
N ARG A 335 13.73 10.11 -16.78
CA ARG A 335 12.51 10.17 -15.94
C ARG A 335 11.57 9.03 -16.29
N ARG A 336 10.66 8.69 -15.39
CA ARG A 336 9.57 7.74 -15.65
C ARG A 336 8.36 8.51 -16.16
N SER A 337 7.99 8.31 -17.41
CA SER A 337 6.83 8.97 -18.02
C SER A 337 6.14 8.02 -18.99
N LYS A 338 4.81 8.13 -19.06
CA LYS A 338 3.99 7.39 -20.03
C LYS A 338 4.36 7.73 -21.47
N ASN A 339 4.77 8.97 -21.69
CA ASN A 339 5.08 9.54 -23.02
C ASN A 339 6.58 9.69 -23.27
N LEU A 340 7.41 8.86 -22.62
CA LEU A 340 8.86 8.89 -22.85
C LEU A 340 9.17 8.33 -24.24
N LEU A 341 9.80 9.14 -25.09
CA LEU A 341 10.19 8.79 -26.45
C LEU A 341 11.70 9.02 -26.63
N PHE A 342 12.35 8.08 -27.31
CA PHE A 342 13.71 8.19 -27.82
C PHE A 342 13.70 7.85 -29.30
N GLU A 343 14.66 8.39 -30.07
CA GLU A 343 14.87 7.97 -31.43
C GLU A 343 15.21 6.47 -31.47
N GLY A 344 14.53 5.71 -32.34
CA GLY A 344 14.70 4.25 -32.43
C GLY A 344 13.84 3.42 -31.48
N THR A 345 12.93 4.04 -30.68
CA THR A 345 11.93 3.27 -29.93
C THR A 345 10.83 2.74 -30.85
N GLU A 346 10.24 1.61 -30.47
CA GLU A 346 9.13 0.96 -31.17
C GLU A 346 7.86 1.04 -30.29
N VAL A 347 6.70 1.21 -30.94
CA VAL A 347 5.41 1.17 -30.24
C VAL A 347 4.94 -0.28 -30.13
N VAL A 348 4.75 -0.76 -28.88
CA VAL A 348 4.41 -2.16 -28.61
C VAL A 348 3.30 -2.27 -27.55
N ASP A 349 2.58 -3.39 -27.60
CA ASP A 349 1.74 -3.85 -26.48
C ASP A 349 2.57 -4.89 -25.70
N VAL A 350 2.76 -4.67 -24.39
CA VAL A 350 3.43 -5.61 -23.49
C VAL A 350 2.37 -6.47 -22.81
N VAL A 351 2.40 -7.78 -23.08
CA VAL A 351 1.34 -8.73 -22.68
C VAL A 351 1.92 -9.95 -21.98
N GLY A 352 1.14 -10.53 -21.08
CA GLY A 352 1.51 -11.74 -20.35
C GLY A 352 1.05 -13.03 -21.03
N PRO A 353 1.25 -14.21 -20.36
CA PRO A 353 0.95 -15.52 -20.87
C PRO A 353 -0.42 -16.06 -20.44
N ILE A 354 -1.24 -15.28 -19.75
CA ILE A 354 -2.54 -15.72 -19.24
C ILE A 354 -3.54 -15.82 -20.40
N CYS A 355 -4.38 -16.86 -20.40
CA CYS A 355 -5.41 -17.09 -21.41
C CYS A 355 -6.61 -16.15 -21.20
N GLU A 356 -6.35 -14.83 -21.20
CA GLU A 356 -7.29 -13.76 -20.94
C GLU A 356 -6.92 -12.52 -21.76
N SER A 357 -7.88 -11.91 -22.46
CA SER A 357 -7.62 -10.72 -23.29
C SER A 357 -7.22 -9.48 -22.47
N ALA A 358 -7.53 -9.47 -21.18
CA ALA A 358 -7.13 -8.44 -20.25
C ALA A 358 -5.68 -8.60 -19.73
N ASP A 359 -4.95 -9.61 -20.15
CA ASP A 359 -3.58 -9.87 -19.71
C ASP A 359 -2.58 -8.97 -20.46
N PHE A 360 -2.52 -7.73 -20.06
CA PHE A 360 -1.57 -6.74 -20.56
C PHE A 360 -0.97 -5.93 -19.42
N PHE A 361 0.26 -5.47 -19.61
CA PHE A 361 0.93 -4.51 -18.74
C PHE A 361 0.96 -3.11 -19.33
N ALA A 362 1.01 -2.99 -20.65
CA ALA A 362 0.93 -1.74 -21.36
C ALA A 362 0.39 -1.94 -22.77
N LYS A 363 -0.33 -0.94 -23.25
CA LYS A 363 -0.78 -0.83 -24.64
C LYS A 363 -0.14 0.40 -25.28
N GLU A 364 0.26 0.26 -26.54
CA GLU A 364 0.83 1.33 -27.36
C GLU A 364 1.98 2.08 -26.64
N ARG A 365 2.88 1.30 -26.02
CA ARG A 365 4.02 1.83 -25.27
C ARG A 365 5.26 1.92 -26.15
N ALA A 366 5.90 3.09 -26.15
CA ALA A 366 7.22 3.23 -26.75
C ALA A 366 8.26 2.55 -25.86
N LEU A 367 9.00 1.58 -26.43
CA LEU A 367 10.12 0.88 -25.78
C LEU A 367 11.32 0.84 -26.72
N PRO A 368 12.56 0.78 -26.20
CA PRO A 368 13.70 0.33 -26.97
C PRO A 368 13.42 -1.03 -27.61
N PRO A 369 13.99 -1.35 -28.79
CA PRO A 369 13.86 -2.66 -29.38
C PRO A 369 14.27 -3.78 -28.40
N VAL A 370 13.45 -4.81 -28.28
CA VAL A 370 13.72 -5.97 -27.42
C VAL A 370 13.56 -7.26 -28.18
N ALA A 371 14.31 -8.27 -27.76
CA ALA A 371 14.34 -9.61 -28.32
C ALA A 371 14.01 -10.67 -27.27
N ARG A 372 13.80 -11.92 -27.72
CA ARG A 372 13.64 -13.08 -26.83
C ARG A 372 14.84 -13.21 -25.89
N GLY A 373 14.57 -13.32 -24.60
CA GLY A 373 15.57 -13.46 -23.54
C GLY A 373 15.84 -12.17 -22.79
N ASP A 374 15.54 -11.01 -23.38
CA ASP A 374 15.73 -9.73 -22.71
C ASP A 374 14.87 -9.61 -21.48
N LEU A 375 15.33 -8.84 -20.49
CA LEU A 375 14.62 -8.59 -19.24
C LEU A 375 13.95 -7.22 -19.29
N LEU A 376 12.70 -7.15 -18.84
CA LEU A 376 11.97 -5.92 -18.61
C LEU A 376 11.72 -5.73 -17.11
N ALA A 377 11.81 -4.50 -16.64
CA ALA A 377 11.40 -4.10 -15.30
C ALA A 377 10.10 -3.29 -15.36
N LEU A 378 9.09 -3.73 -14.60
CA LEU A 378 7.87 -2.97 -14.34
C LEU A 378 8.07 -2.24 -13.02
N PHE A 379 8.23 -0.93 -13.07
CA PHE A 379 8.53 -0.09 -11.91
C PHE A 379 7.29 0.19 -11.05
N SER A 380 7.51 0.62 -9.81
CA SER A 380 6.46 0.97 -8.84
C SER A 380 5.50 -0.19 -8.57
N ALA A 381 6.02 -1.43 -8.60
CA ALA A 381 5.26 -2.67 -8.38
C ALA A 381 5.24 -3.13 -6.90
N GLY A 382 5.88 -2.39 -6.00
CA GLY A 382 5.99 -2.76 -4.59
C GLY A 382 4.69 -2.68 -3.80
N ALA A 383 3.70 -1.88 -4.28
CA ALA A 383 2.39 -1.77 -3.64
C ALA A 383 1.31 -2.49 -4.46
N TYR A 384 0.53 -3.34 -3.80
CA TYR A 384 -0.58 -4.07 -4.44
C TYR A 384 -0.14 -4.86 -5.68
N GLY A 385 1.12 -5.29 -5.71
CA GLY A 385 1.67 -6.24 -6.66
C GLY A 385 1.48 -7.65 -6.13
N PHE A 386 2.48 -8.17 -5.42
CA PHE A 386 2.43 -9.53 -4.89
C PHE A 386 1.19 -9.83 -4.02
N THR A 387 0.72 -8.86 -3.23
CA THR A 387 -0.46 -9.03 -2.34
C THR A 387 -1.76 -9.27 -3.10
N MET A 388 -1.87 -8.81 -4.35
CA MET A 388 -3.01 -9.06 -5.24
C MET A 388 -2.73 -10.19 -6.25
N GLY A 389 -1.60 -10.84 -6.16
CA GLY A 389 -1.23 -11.96 -7.02
C GLY A 389 -2.11 -13.18 -6.79
N SER A 390 -2.27 -14.00 -7.83
CA SER A 390 -3.08 -15.21 -7.81
C SER A 390 -2.39 -16.36 -8.54
N ASN A 391 -2.99 -17.54 -8.47
CA ASN A 391 -2.57 -18.71 -9.26
C ASN A 391 -3.45 -18.92 -10.52
N TYR A 392 -3.96 -17.81 -11.11
CA TYR A 392 -4.76 -17.91 -12.33
C TYR A 392 -4.03 -18.69 -13.43
N ASN A 393 -4.73 -19.53 -14.16
CA ASN A 393 -4.20 -20.56 -15.08
C ASN A 393 -3.20 -21.54 -14.42
N ALA A 394 -3.34 -21.79 -13.09
CA ALA A 394 -2.45 -22.66 -12.31
C ALA A 394 -0.96 -22.26 -12.41
N ARG A 395 -0.67 -20.95 -12.54
CA ARG A 395 0.70 -20.44 -12.57
C ARG A 395 1.22 -20.23 -11.16
N CYS A 396 2.45 -20.66 -10.92
CA CYS A 396 3.15 -20.46 -9.65
C CYS A 396 3.42 -18.97 -9.41
N ARG A 397 3.14 -18.48 -8.21
CA ARG A 397 3.49 -17.09 -7.82
C ARG A 397 5.00 -16.92 -7.81
N PRO A 398 5.50 -15.72 -8.19
CA PRO A 398 6.91 -15.43 -8.32
C PRO A 398 7.65 -15.43 -6.99
N ALA A 399 8.98 -15.50 -7.02
CA ALA A 399 9.80 -15.23 -5.87
C ALA A 399 9.76 -13.73 -5.50
N GLU A 400 10.01 -13.43 -4.22
CA GLU A 400 10.26 -12.07 -3.72
C GLU A 400 11.70 -11.99 -3.19
N VAL A 401 12.43 -10.99 -3.64
CA VAL A 401 13.85 -10.73 -3.30
C VAL A 401 13.97 -9.37 -2.63
N LEU A 402 14.71 -9.29 -1.54
CA LEU A 402 15.06 -8.05 -0.87
C LEU A 402 16.54 -7.75 -1.09
N VAL A 403 16.83 -6.55 -1.58
CA VAL A 403 18.18 -5.99 -1.69
C VAL A 403 18.45 -5.12 -0.47
N GLU A 404 19.67 -5.28 0.10
CA GLU A 404 20.15 -4.58 1.28
C GLU A 404 21.63 -4.21 1.03
N GLY A 405 21.88 -3.01 0.56
CA GLY A 405 23.20 -2.53 0.14
C GLY A 405 23.75 -3.31 -1.06
N ASP A 406 24.83 -4.05 -0.83
CA ASP A 406 25.54 -4.85 -1.86
C ASP A 406 25.11 -6.32 -1.92
N ARG A 407 24.05 -6.69 -1.19
CA ARG A 407 23.57 -8.07 -1.08
C ARG A 407 22.10 -8.18 -1.41
N PHE A 408 21.69 -9.36 -1.83
CA PHE A 408 20.28 -9.70 -1.94
C PHE A 408 19.98 -11.06 -1.30
N ARG A 409 18.74 -11.26 -0.90
CA ARG A 409 18.25 -12.53 -0.39
C ARG A 409 16.83 -12.79 -0.87
N VAL A 410 16.51 -14.06 -1.08
CA VAL A 410 15.14 -14.50 -1.35
C VAL A 410 14.35 -14.45 -0.04
N VAL A 411 13.35 -13.57 0.03
CA VAL A 411 12.48 -13.37 1.19
C VAL A 411 11.14 -14.11 1.05
N ARG A 412 10.88 -14.63 -0.15
CA ARG A 412 9.87 -15.64 -0.45
C ARG A 412 10.33 -16.44 -1.66
N ARG A 413 10.37 -17.77 -1.54
CA ARG A 413 10.67 -18.63 -2.67
C ARG A 413 9.54 -18.60 -3.70
N ARG A 414 9.86 -18.91 -4.95
CA ARG A 414 8.86 -19.19 -5.98
C ARG A 414 8.04 -20.42 -5.56
N GLU A 415 6.75 -20.41 -5.86
CA GLU A 415 5.91 -21.61 -5.72
C GLU A 415 6.34 -22.69 -6.72
N THR A 416 6.11 -23.93 -6.34
CA THR A 416 6.25 -25.11 -7.20
C THR A 416 4.87 -25.66 -7.55
N TYR A 417 4.79 -26.64 -8.45
CA TYR A 417 3.51 -27.29 -8.74
C TYR A 417 2.97 -28.08 -7.54
N GLU A 418 3.86 -28.59 -6.69
CA GLU A 418 3.49 -29.21 -5.41
C GLU A 418 2.83 -28.22 -4.45
N ASP A 419 3.30 -26.95 -4.42
CA ASP A 419 2.65 -25.93 -3.60
C ASP A 419 1.22 -25.62 -4.07
N LEU A 420 0.96 -25.68 -5.39
CA LEU A 420 -0.37 -25.41 -5.93
C LEU A 420 -1.41 -26.44 -5.46
N THR A 421 -1.00 -27.68 -5.23
CA THR A 421 -1.88 -28.80 -4.84
C THR A 421 -1.75 -29.20 -3.37
N ALA A 422 -0.89 -28.55 -2.60
CA ALA A 422 -0.56 -28.91 -1.22
C ALA A 422 -1.77 -28.95 -0.25
N LEU A 423 -2.85 -28.25 -0.55
CA LEU A 423 -4.06 -28.22 0.25
C LEU A 423 -5.23 -29.01 -0.37
N GLU A 424 -5.03 -29.66 -1.49
CA GLU A 424 -6.00 -30.49 -2.19
C GLU A 424 -5.82 -31.95 -1.73
N SER A 425 -6.36 -32.30 -0.59
CA SER A 425 -6.25 -33.64 0.00
C SER A 425 -7.57 -34.43 -0.04
#